data_37d8a9c0402f554b078c5ccc4cfd5647
#
_entry.id   37d8a9c0402f554b078c5ccc4cfd5647
#
_cell.length_a   1.000
_cell.length_b   1.000
_cell.length_c   1.000
_cell.angle_alpha   90.00
_cell.angle_beta   90.00
_cell.angle_gamma   90.00
#
_symmetry.space_group_name_H-M   'P 1'
#
loop_
_entity.id
_entity.type
_entity.pdbx_description
1 polymer ?
#
loop_
_entity_poly.entity_id
_entity_poly.type
_entity_poly.pdbx_seq_one_letter_code
_entity_poly.pdbx_strand_id
1 'polypeptide(L)'
;MMLARSVTCCLVAALAGLALMPETVSAQKRGGTLVMLVQPEPPTLASYISTSGPIGQVATKVYEGLLEYDFSLKPLPGLAESWTVSPDGKTITFRLQKGVKFSDGKPFTSGDVKFSVLEVLKKLHPRGAITFRDVTDIDTPDEHTAVFKLAKPAPYLLMALSGHESPMLPRHLLEGTDVKTNKLGNSPVGTGPYTFVEWQRGQYMRFDRNPSYWKKGRPYLDRIVARFVADSATRTAAIEKGEAHVGGFGAIPYSDVKALAKLPHIETTTRGYEMQSPIVQLDFNTQRPPFDNQKVRQAISYAVNRKFVIDNIWFSFGKPATGPISSNFAVAGLYTPDVQSYNVPNGIQIANTLLDEAGLRRGANGTRVEIVHDITPYGEEWQRYGEYVQQVLAELGIKATLRHEDVPTWLRRIYTDYDFQLTNNWIQTLADPVIGVHRLYHSKSIRPGVVFVNGSRWSSPRTDELMDLATVEPNPGKRAGFYKELQQLLVQAAPLVWVHELHFVTVHNKQFKDLIVSPLGLYAPFDRVYLDK
;
A
#
# COMPACT_ATOMS: atom_id res chain seq x y z
N MET A 1 -57.96 -17.44 -73.74
CA MET A 1 -57.89 -18.89 -73.80
C MET A 1 -56.75 -19.40 -72.95
N MET A 2 -57.03 -20.28 -72.02
CA MET A 2 -56.19 -21.16 -71.24
C MET A 2 -55.33 -20.53 -70.17
N LEU A 3 -55.78 -20.65 -68.96
CA LEU A 3 -55.75 -21.72 -67.91
C LEU A 3 -54.54 -21.60 -67.01
N ALA A 4 -54.92 -21.22 -65.85
CA ALA A 4 -54.09 -21.21 -64.58
C ALA A 4 -53.64 -22.63 -64.21
N ARG A 5 -52.51 -22.71 -63.58
CA ARG A 5 -52.23 -23.75 -62.52
C ARG A 5 -51.42 -23.18 -61.37
N SER A 6 -52.08 -23.13 -60.27
CA SER A 6 -51.53 -22.87 -58.95
C SER A 6 -50.60 -24.01 -58.52
N VAL A 7 -49.44 -23.70 -58.03
CA VAL A 7 -48.63 -24.64 -57.24
C VAL A 7 -48.46 -24.04 -55.83
N THR A 8 -49.13 -24.65 -54.87
CA THR A 8 -49.03 -24.37 -53.46
C THR A 8 -47.74 -25.00 -52.94
N CYS A 9 -46.77 -24.15 -52.45
CA CYS A 9 -45.56 -24.62 -51.79
C CYS A 9 -45.75 -24.46 -50.29
N CYS A 10 -45.90 -25.58 -49.57
CA CYS A 10 -45.91 -25.62 -48.09
C CYS A 10 -44.49 -25.35 -47.59
N LEU A 11 -44.26 -24.18 -46.98
CA LEU A 11 -43.09 -23.92 -46.15
C LEU A 11 -43.32 -24.45 -44.75
N VAL A 12 -42.60 -25.52 -44.39
CA VAL A 12 -42.49 -26.02 -43.03
C VAL A 12 -41.45 -25.14 -42.33
N ALA A 13 -41.90 -24.25 -41.44
CA ALA A 13 -41.04 -23.47 -40.56
C ALA A 13 -40.62 -24.37 -39.40
N ALA A 14 -39.38 -24.85 -39.42
CA ALA A 14 -38.72 -25.45 -38.27
C ALA A 14 -38.28 -24.36 -37.30
N LEU A 15 -39.04 -24.13 -36.22
CA LEU A 15 -38.61 -23.35 -35.06
C LEU A 15 -37.55 -24.17 -34.31
N ALA A 16 -36.27 -23.85 -34.52
CA ALA A 16 -35.20 -24.27 -33.65
C ALA A 16 -35.27 -23.42 -32.37
N GLY A 17 -35.93 -23.96 -31.33
CA GLY A 17 -35.87 -23.41 -29.98
C GLY A 17 -34.44 -23.54 -29.43
N LEU A 18 -33.65 -22.48 -29.47
CA LEU A 18 -32.48 -22.36 -28.62
C LEU A 18 -32.96 -22.30 -27.17
N ALA A 19 -32.87 -23.43 -26.49
CA ALA A 19 -32.96 -23.47 -25.04
C ALA A 19 -31.76 -22.69 -24.48
N LEU A 20 -31.97 -21.45 -24.06
CA LEU A 20 -31.09 -20.75 -23.14
C LEU A 20 -31.05 -21.60 -21.85
N MET A 21 -30.05 -22.48 -21.77
CA MET A 21 -29.72 -23.09 -20.49
C MET A 21 -29.30 -21.94 -19.57
N PRO A 22 -29.95 -21.75 -18.42
CA PRO A 22 -29.44 -20.82 -17.45
C PRO A 22 -28.06 -21.36 -17.05
N GLU A 23 -27.01 -20.57 -17.24
CA GLU A 23 -25.74 -20.83 -16.57
C GLU A 23 -26.07 -20.98 -15.10
N THR A 24 -25.92 -22.19 -14.58
CA THR A 24 -26.03 -22.45 -13.15
C THR A 24 -24.86 -21.71 -12.51
N VAL A 25 -25.11 -20.47 -12.06
CA VAL A 25 -24.22 -19.79 -11.13
C VAL A 25 -24.10 -20.74 -9.94
N SER A 26 -22.98 -21.46 -9.90
CA SER A 26 -22.67 -22.35 -8.79
C SER A 26 -22.73 -21.51 -7.53
N ALA A 27 -23.72 -21.77 -6.67
CA ALA A 27 -23.85 -21.05 -5.42
C ALA A 27 -22.57 -21.23 -4.63
N GLN A 28 -21.88 -20.13 -4.31
CA GLN A 28 -20.62 -20.15 -3.57
C GLN A 28 -20.83 -20.93 -2.28
N LYS A 29 -20.08 -22.03 -2.12
CA LYS A 29 -20.22 -22.93 -0.98
C LYS A 29 -19.74 -22.23 0.29
N ARG A 30 -20.55 -22.33 1.34
CA ARG A 30 -20.15 -21.87 2.68
C ARG A 30 -19.30 -22.92 3.37
N GLY A 31 -18.38 -22.45 4.19
CA GLY A 31 -17.56 -23.31 5.06
C GLY A 31 -16.07 -23.24 4.79
N GLY A 32 -15.31 -23.86 5.66
CA GLY A 32 -13.86 -23.97 5.53
C GLY A 32 -13.08 -22.97 6.37
N THR A 33 -11.79 -23.30 6.54
CA THR A 33 -10.82 -22.48 7.28
C THR A 33 -9.70 -22.04 6.33
N LEU A 34 -9.45 -20.74 6.28
CA LEU A 34 -8.27 -20.18 5.61
C LEU A 34 -7.13 -20.04 6.63
N VAL A 35 -5.98 -20.64 6.38
CA VAL A 35 -4.75 -20.43 7.14
C VAL A 35 -3.86 -19.46 6.37
N MET A 36 -3.62 -18.26 6.92
CA MET A 36 -2.74 -17.25 6.32
C MET A 36 -1.46 -17.09 7.13
N LEU A 37 -0.33 -17.02 6.44
CA LEU A 37 0.96 -16.71 7.06
C LEU A 37 1.09 -15.20 7.23
N VAL A 38 1.41 -14.77 8.45
CA VAL A 38 1.65 -13.37 8.80
C VAL A 38 3.02 -13.26 9.45
N GLN A 39 3.89 -12.44 8.90
CA GLN A 39 5.26 -12.28 9.36
C GLN A 39 5.69 -10.80 9.29
N PRO A 40 6.27 -10.27 10.38
CA PRO A 40 6.36 -10.86 11.74
C PRO A 40 4.99 -10.91 12.44
N GLU A 41 4.94 -11.58 13.62
CA GLU A 41 3.76 -11.48 14.48
C GLU A 41 3.48 -10.02 14.82
N PRO A 42 2.23 -9.53 14.66
CA PRO A 42 1.90 -8.16 15.01
C PRO A 42 1.94 -7.98 16.54
N PRO A 43 2.46 -6.85 17.06
CA PRO A 43 2.50 -6.60 18.50
C PRO A 43 1.11 -6.28 19.08
N THR A 44 0.18 -5.83 18.25
CA THR A 44 -1.18 -5.41 18.59
C THR A 44 -2.09 -5.56 17.38
N LEU A 45 -3.40 -5.46 17.57
CA LEU A 45 -4.41 -5.36 16.50
C LEU A 45 -4.96 -3.92 16.34
N ALA A 46 -4.39 -2.95 17.05
CA ALA A 46 -4.78 -1.54 17.02
C ALA A 46 -4.30 -0.84 15.74
N SER A 47 -4.88 -1.17 14.58
CA SER A 47 -4.56 -0.52 13.30
C SER A 47 -4.85 0.98 13.30
N TYR A 48 -5.68 1.46 14.20
CA TYR A 48 -6.01 2.88 14.38
C TYR A 48 -4.90 3.72 15.04
N ILE A 49 -3.84 3.08 15.58
CA ILE A 49 -2.64 3.76 16.12
C ILE A 49 -1.34 3.24 15.53
N SER A 50 -1.40 2.35 14.53
CA SER A 50 -0.22 1.76 13.89
C SER A 50 -0.46 1.47 12.42
N THR A 51 0.55 1.72 11.60
CA THR A 51 0.55 1.44 10.15
C THR A 51 1.37 0.21 9.78
N SER A 52 1.69 -0.64 10.75
CA SER A 52 2.46 -1.88 10.54
C SER A 52 1.69 -2.84 9.61
N GLY A 53 2.38 -3.36 8.59
CA GLY A 53 1.79 -4.28 7.61
C GLY A 53 1.13 -5.52 8.23
N PRO A 54 1.79 -6.25 9.14
CA PRO A 54 1.19 -7.40 9.82
C PRO A 54 -0.09 -7.08 10.59
N ILE A 55 -0.15 -5.90 11.24
CA ILE A 55 -1.38 -5.44 11.90
C ILE A 55 -2.50 -5.26 10.87
N GLY A 56 -2.22 -4.56 9.75
CA GLY A 56 -3.21 -4.34 8.69
C GLY A 56 -3.76 -5.64 8.11
N GLN A 57 -2.91 -6.66 7.91
CA GLN A 57 -3.34 -7.95 7.37
C GLN A 57 -4.41 -8.64 8.22
N VAL A 58 -4.38 -8.51 9.53
CA VAL A 58 -5.31 -9.18 10.45
C VAL A 58 -6.44 -8.27 10.92
N ALA A 59 -6.16 -7.01 11.24
CA ALA A 59 -7.14 -6.07 11.77
C ALA A 59 -8.29 -5.77 10.79
N THR A 60 -8.01 -5.75 9.49
CA THR A 60 -9.02 -5.52 8.44
C THR A 60 -10.03 -6.66 8.27
N LYS A 61 -9.85 -7.78 8.94
CA LYS A 61 -10.87 -8.85 9.00
C LYS A 61 -11.97 -8.49 9.99
N VAL A 62 -11.66 -7.58 10.94
CA VAL A 62 -12.57 -7.13 11.99
C VAL A 62 -13.03 -5.68 11.77
N TYR A 63 -12.15 -4.79 11.32
CA TYR A 63 -12.47 -3.38 11.09
C TYR A 63 -12.75 -3.10 9.61
N GLU A 64 -13.77 -2.29 9.35
CA GLU A 64 -14.10 -1.77 8.03
C GLU A 64 -13.98 -0.24 7.99
N GLY A 65 -13.87 0.30 6.77
CA GLY A 65 -13.88 1.74 6.49
C GLY A 65 -15.17 2.21 5.85
N LEU A 66 -15.28 3.51 5.62
CA LEU A 66 -16.44 4.06 4.93
C LEU A 66 -16.50 3.62 3.46
N LEU A 67 -15.34 3.40 2.81
CA LEU A 67 -15.24 3.11 1.39
C LEU A 67 -14.40 1.84 1.12
N GLU A 68 -14.74 1.17 0.03
CA GLU A 68 -13.96 0.14 -0.66
C GLU A 68 -13.42 0.70 -1.98
N TYR A 69 -12.61 -0.06 -2.73
CA TYR A 69 -12.00 0.43 -3.97
C TYR A 69 -11.89 -0.69 -5.00
N ASP A 70 -12.08 -0.33 -6.29
CA ASP A 70 -11.76 -1.22 -7.41
C ASP A 70 -10.30 -1.05 -7.86
N PHE A 71 -9.85 -1.91 -8.77
CA PHE A 71 -8.48 -1.86 -9.30
C PHE A 71 -8.16 -0.62 -10.16
N SER A 72 -9.17 0.17 -10.52
CA SER A 72 -8.99 1.49 -11.13
C SER A 72 -8.84 2.59 -10.08
N LEU A 73 -8.68 2.22 -8.81
CA LEU A 73 -8.61 3.10 -7.64
C LEU A 73 -9.88 3.96 -7.47
N LYS A 74 -11.01 3.52 -8.02
CA LYS A 74 -12.28 4.20 -7.87
C LYS A 74 -12.91 3.84 -6.53
N PRO A 75 -13.34 4.83 -5.72
CA PRO A 75 -14.08 4.56 -4.49
C PRO A 75 -15.41 3.83 -4.76
N LEU A 76 -15.70 2.82 -3.94
CA LEU A 76 -16.91 2.02 -3.94
C LEU A 76 -17.59 2.10 -2.56
N PRO A 77 -18.91 1.82 -2.47
CA PRO A 77 -19.60 1.72 -1.19
C PRO A 77 -18.96 0.69 -0.24
N GLY A 78 -18.76 1.13 1.01
CA GLY A 78 -18.40 0.32 2.16
C GLY A 78 -19.43 0.53 3.27
N LEU A 79 -19.02 0.95 4.47
CA LEU A 79 -19.95 1.36 5.54
C LEU A 79 -20.77 2.60 5.15
N ALA A 80 -20.29 3.43 4.22
CA ALA A 80 -21.10 4.41 3.53
C ALA A 80 -21.69 3.79 2.26
N GLU A 81 -23.03 3.85 2.10
CA GLU A 81 -23.73 3.40 0.90
C GLU A 81 -23.57 4.39 -0.27
N SER A 82 -23.40 5.67 0.04
CA SER A 82 -23.22 6.75 -0.93
C SER A 82 -22.58 7.99 -0.30
N TRP A 83 -22.09 8.90 -1.14
CA TRP A 83 -21.57 10.19 -0.68
C TRP A 83 -21.76 11.28 -1.74
N THR A 84 -21.75 12.53 -1.30
CA THR A 84 -21.78 13.71 -2.15
C THR A 84 -20.74 14.71 -1.67
N VAL A 85 -20.11 15.41 -2.62
CA VAL A 85 -19.17 16.50 -2.35
C VAL A 85 -19.84 17.81 -2.78
N SER A 86 -19.82 18.83 -1.92
CA SER A 86 -20.35 20.14 -2.25
C SER A 86 -19.57 20.79 -3.41
N PRO A 87 -20.19 21.72 -4.17
CA PRO A 87 -19.52 22.38 -5.29
C PRO A 87 -18.24 23.12 -4.93
N ASP A 88 -18.13 23.63 -3.70
CA ASP A 88 -16.92 24.28 -3.17
C ASP A 88 -15.89 23.29 -2.61
N GLY A 89 -16.19 21.98 -2.61
CA GLY A 89 -15.33 20.91 -2.10
C GLY A 89 -15.12 20.91 -0.59
N LYS A 90 -15.85 21.75 0.18
CA LYS A 90 -15.65 21.90 1.62
C LYS A 90 -16.61 21.10 2.50
N THR A 91 -17.52 20.37 1.87
CA THR A 91 -18.43 19.49 2.59
C THR A 91 -18.50 18.15 1.88
N ILE A 92 -18.33 17.04 2.62
CA ILE A 92 -18.57 15.69 2.11
C ILE A 92 -19.64 15.05 2.98
N THR A 93 -20.80 14.73 2.39
CA THR A 93 -21.90 14.07 3.10
C THR A 93 -21.89 12.59 2.77
N PHE A 94 -21.70 11.74 3.79
CA PHE A 94 -21.81 10.28 3.69
C PHE A 94 -23.17 9.83 4.21
N ARG A 95 -23.84 8.96 3.44
CA ARG A 95 -25.00 8.18 3.86
C ARG A 95 -24.51 6.81 4.30
N LEU A 96 -24.79 6.41 5.52
CA LEU A 96 -24.31 5.17 6.10
C LEU A 96 -25.28 4.01 5.84
N GLN A 97 -24.74 2.80 5.70
CA GLN A 97 -25.51 1.57 5.62
C GLN A 97 -26.39 1.39 6.87
N LYS A 98 -27.64 1.04 6.66
CA LYS A 98 -28.58 0.78 7.77
C LYS A 98 -28.43 -0.63 8.32
N GLY A 99 -28.66 -0.79 9.61
CA GLY A 99 -28.66 -2.09 10.28
C GLY A 99 -27.28 -2.70 10.50
N VAL A 100 -26.19 -1.96 10.25
CA VAL A 100 -24.83 -2.38 10.58
C VAL A 100 -24.66 -2.44 12.09
N LYS A 101 -24.03 -3.51 12.58
CA LYS A 101 -23.72 -3.69 14.00
C LYS A 101 -22.24 -4.04 14.18
N PHE A 102 -21.69 -3.60 15.28
CA PHE A 102 -20.44 -4.14 15.78
C PHE A 102 -20.63 -5.60 16.23
N SER A 103 -19.52 -6.33 16.32
CA SER A 103 -19.56 -7.76 16.70
C SER A 103 -20.08 -8.02 18.13
N ASP A 104 -20.17 -7.00 18.97
CA ASP A 104 -20.82 -7.04 20.29
C ASP A 104 -22.33 -6.73 20.25
N GLY A 105 -22.90 -6.55 19.05
CA GLY A 105 -24.31 -6.32 18.80
C GLY A 105 -24.78 -4.86 18.86
N LYS A 106 -23.92 -3.90 19.25
CA LYS A 106 -24.27 -2.47 19.27
C LYS A 106 -24.35 -1.92 17.84
N PRO A 107 -25.28 -1.00 17.54
CA PRO A 107 -25.40 -0.39 16.22
C PRO A 107 -24.19 0.48 15.90
N PHE A 108 -23.80 0.47 14.61
CA PHE A 108 -22.86 1.43 14.04
C PHE A 108 -23.62 2.67 13.57
N THR A 109 -23.16 3.85 13.95
CA THR A 109 -23.82 5.13 13.69
C THR A 109 -22.85 6.21 13.21
N SER A 110 -23.39 7.34 12.76
CA SER A 110 -22.62 8.54 12.44
C SER A 110 -21.81 9.08 13.62
N GLY A 111 -22.26 8.84 14.85
CA GLY A 111 -21.49 9.16 16.06
C GLY A 111 -20.18 8.39 16.16
N ASP A 112 -20.15 7.12 15.72
CA ASP A 112 -18.92 6.32 15.66
C ASP A 112 -17.97 6.84 14.59
N VAL A 113 -18.50 7.31 13.44
CA VAL A 113 -17.69 7.97 12.39
C VAL A 113 -17.02 9.23 12.94
N LYS A 114 -17.78 10.12 13.55
CA LYS A 114 -17.27 11.36 14.16
C LYS A 114 -16.18 11.05 15.18
N PHE A 115 -16.44 10.14 16.09
CA PHE A 115 -15.48 9.70 17.12
C PHE A 115 -14.23 9.11 16.49
N SER A 116 -14.37 8.16 15.57
CA SER A 116 -13.23 7.50 14.92
C SER A 116 -12.31 8.50 14.24
N VAL A 117 -12.88 9.44 13.48
CA VAL A 117 -12.09 10.40 12.71
C VAL A 117 -11.47 11.48 13.60
N LEU A 118 -12.28 12.16 14.41
CA LEU A 118 -11.82 13.37 15.12
C LEU A 118 -11.07 13.05 16.41
N GLU A 119 -11.50 12.03 17.16
CA GLU A 119 -10.92 11.72 18.46
C GLU A 119 -9.78 10.72 18.38
N VAL A 120 -9.83 9.76 17.43
CA VAL A 120 -8.82 8.71 17.32
C VAL A 120 -7.91 8.94 16.12
N LEU A 121 -8.41 8.81 14.90
CA LEU A 121 -7.55 8.78 13.72
C LEU A 121 -6.78 10.08 13.52
N LYS A 122 -7.44 11.23 13.56
CA LYS A 122 -6.78 12.53 13.39
C LYS A 122 -5.69 12.79 14.42
N LYS A 123 -5.87 12.31 15.65
CA LYS A 123 -4.96 12.58 16.78
C LYS A 123 -3.88 11.51 16.97
N LEU A 124 -4.19 10.23 16.74
CA LEU A 124 -3.35 9.11 17.16
C LEU A 124 -2.81 8.26 16.00
N HIS A 125 -3.53 8.19 14.85
CA HIS A 125 -3.04 7.43 13.72
C HIS A 125 -1.79 8.09 13.12
N PRO A 126 -0.72 7.34 12.78
CA PRO A 126 0.56 7.92 12.32
C PRO A 126 0.44 8.88 11.13
N ARG A 127 -0.53 8.66 10.23
CA ARG A 127 -0.83 9.51 9.10
C ARG A 127 -2.04 10.43 9.32
N GLY A 128 -2.76 10.27 10.42
CA GLY A 128 -4.05 10.92 10.66
C GLY A 128 -4.01 12.44 10.63
N ALA A 129 -2.95 13.04 11.19
CA ALA A 129 -2.76 14.49 11.18
C ALA A 129 -2.58 15.06 9.75
N ILE A 130 -2.13 14.24 8.79
CA ILE A 130 -2.03 14.62 7.37
C ILE A 130 -3.35 14.31 6.67
N THR A 131 -3.86 13.10 6.84
CA THR A 131 -5.09 12.61 6.18
C THR A 131 -6.31 13.46 6.53
N PHE A 132 -6.49 13.80 7.80
CA PHE A 132 -7.65 14.53 8.31
C PHE A 132 -7.36 15.99 8.69
N ARG A 133 -6.24 16.56 8.21
CA ARG A 133 -5.81 17.92 8.58
C ARG A 133 -6.88 18.98 8.32
N ASP A 134 -7.55 18.88 7.18
CA ASP A 134 -8.54 19.85 6.74
C ASP A 134 -9.96 19.55 7.26
N VAL A 135 -10.20 18.38 7.89
CA VAL A 135 -11.46 18.05 8.55
C VAL A 135 -11.56 18.85 9.85
N THR A 136 -12.46 19.82 9.91
CA THR A 136 -12.65 20.70 11.07
C THR A 136 -13.68 20.14 12.05
N ASP A 137 -14.75 19.54 11.53
CA ASP A 137 -15.80 18.88 12.31
C ASP A 137 -16.54 17.85 11.44
N ILE A 138 -17.36 17.03 12.08
CA ILE A 138 -18.29 16.10 11.44
C ILE A 138 -19.65 16.25 12.11
N ASP A 139 -20.63 16.82 11.37
CA ASP A 139 -22.00 16.87 11.85
C ASP A 139 -22.67 15.50 11.69
N THR A 140 -23.48 15.15 12.69
CA THR A 140 -24.23 13.89 12.74
C THR A 140 -25.71 14.18 12.92
N PRO A 141 -26.41 14.70 11.87
CA PRO A 141 -27.79 15.13 11.99
C PRO A 141 -28.77 13.99 12.31
N ASP A 142 -28.39 12.79 11.95
CA ASP A 142 -29.09 11.55 12.28
C ASP A 142 -28.08 10.38 12.38
N GLU A 143 -28.53 9.18 12.82
CA GLU A 143 -27.68 8.01 13.02
C GLU A 143 -27.01 7.50 11.73
N HIS A 144 -27.51 7.87 10.55
CA HIS A 144 -27.04 7.35 9.26
C HIS A 144 -26.47 8.43 8.32
N THR A 145 -26.23 9.63 8.85
CA THR A 145 -25.67 10.73 8.05
C THR A 145 -24.47 11.33 8.77
N ALA A 146 -23.30 11.29 8.13
CA ALA A 146 -22.07 11.94 8.60
C ALA A 146 -21.65 13.02 7.61
N VAL A 147 -21.60 14.29 8.05
CA VAL A 147 -21.29 15.45 7.22
C VAL A 147 -19.93 16.02 7.61
N PHE A 148 -18.91 15.72 6.83
CA PHE A 148 -17.55 16.20 7.05
C PHE A 148 -17.47 17.67 6.63
N LYS A 149 -17.04 18.53 7.55
CA LYS A 149 -16.74 19.96 7.31
C LYS A 149 -15.24 20.12 7.10
N LEU A 150 -14.86 20.76 6.01
CA LEU A 150 -13.46 20.92 5.63
C LEU A 150 -13.09 22.42 5.60
N ALA A 151 -11.92 22.75 6.15
CA ALA A 151 -11.36 24.10 6.04
C ALA A 151 -11.00 24.45 4.59
N LYS A 152 -10.52 23.45 3.83
CA LYS A 152 -10.16 23.53 2.41
C LYS A 152 -10.63 22.26 1.69
N PRO A 153 -10.84 22.30 0.37
CA PRO A 153 -11.10 21.09 -0.41
C PRO A 153 -10.00 20.03 -0.17
N ALA A 154 -10.40 18.77 -0.04
CA ALA A 154 -9.48 17.65 0.19
C ALA A 154 -9.84 16.46 -0.71
N PRO A 155 -9.59 16.55 -2.04
CA PRO A 155 -9.98 15.53 -3.01
C PRO A 155 -9.34 14.16 -2.72
N TYR A 156 -8.19 14.14 -2.07
CA TYR A 156 -7.47 12.92 -1.65
C TYR A 156 -8.19 12.16 -0.53
N LEU A 157 -9.07 12.82 0.23
CA LEU A 157 -9.69 12.23 1.42
C LEU A 157 -10.52 10.98 1.09
N LEU A 158 -11.21 11.00 -0.07
CA LEU A 158 -11.96 9.82 -0.53
C LEU A 158 -11.07 8.60 -0.78
N MET A 159 -9.78 8.77 -1.00
CA MET A 159 -8.81 7.66 -1.17
C MET A 159 -8.26 7.11 0.16
N ALA A 160 -8.58 7.75 1.27
CA ALA A 160 -8.06 7.42 2.60
C ALA A 160 -9.07 6.69 3.50
N LEU A 161 -10.28 6.36 3.00
CA LEU A 161 -11.39 5.87 3.84
C LEU A 161 -11.60 4.36 3.81
N SER A 162 -10.56 3.57 3.42
CA SER A 162 -10.55 2.12 3.55
C SER A 162 -10.46 1.67 5.03
N GLY A 163 -10.86 0.44 5.32
CA GLY A 163 -10.68 -0.15 6.66
C GLY A 163 -9.22 -0.30 7.08
N HIS A 164 -8.29 -0.33 6.13
CA HIS A 164 -6.84 -0.35 6.40
C HIS A 164 -6.32 1.01 6.86
N GLU A 165 -6.73 2.10 6.20
CA GLU A 165 -6.23 3.45 6.49
C GLU A 165 -7.10 4.18 7.54
N SER A 166 -8.40 3.92 7.55
CA SER A 166 -9.38 4.63 8.37
C SER A 166 -10.42 3.67 8.93
N PRO A 167 -10.03 2.77 9.87
CA PRO A 167 -10.97 1.87 10.51
C PRO A 167 -12.02 2.63 11.31
N MET A 168 -13.29 2.26 11.17
CA MET A 168 -14.38 2.77 12.01
C MET A 168 -14.44 1.98 13.31
N LEU A 169 -14.53 2.70 14.43
CA LEU A 169 -14.29 2.17 15.77
C LEU A 169 -15.54 2.27 16.66
N PRO A 170 -15.74 1.33 17.58
CA PRO A 170 -16.86 1.34 18.53
C PRO A 170 -16.66 2.44 19.59
N ARG A 171 -17.30 3.59 19.39
CA ARG A 171 -17.25 4.72 20.31
C ARG A 171 -17.55 4.30 21.76
N HIS A 172 -18.58 3.47 21.95
CA HIS A 172 -19.05 3.02 23.25
C HIS A 172 -18.02 2.21 24.06
N LEU A 173 -16.94 1.71 23.45
CA LEU A 173 -15.86 0.97 24.10
C LEU A 173 -14.58 1.79 24.28
N LEU A 174 -14.43 2.90 23.54
CA LEU A 174 -13.20 3.70 23.52
C LEU A 174 -13.36 5.07 24.13
N GLU A 175 -14.56 5.67 24.08
CA GLU A 175 -14.80 7.01 24.62
C GLU A 175 -14.55 7.03 26.13
N GLY A 176 -13.79 8.03 26.59
CA GLY A 176 -13.41 8.16 28.02
C GLY A 176 -12.28 7.23 28.47
N THR A 177 -11.69 6.45 27.55
CA THR A 177 -10.55 5.56 27.87
C THR A 177 -9.24 6.09 27.28
N ASP A 178 -8.10 5.58 27.73
CA ASP A 178 -6.85 5.72 26.99
C ASP A 178 -6.85 4.73 25.82
N VAL A 179 -7.08 5.26 24.61
CA VAL A 179 -7.17 4.49 23.37
C VAL A 179 -5.91 3.65 23.08
N LYS A 180 -4.72 4.12 23.51
CA LYS A 180 -3.45 3.44 23.25
C LYS A 180 -3.29 2.16 24.06
N THR A 181 -3.85 2.12 25.24
CA THR A 181 -3.74 0.99 26.18
C THR A 181 -5.04 0.19 26.32
N ASN A 182 -6.10 0.61 25.60
CA ASN A 182 -7.38 -0.06 25.62
C ASN A 182 -7.28 -1.53 25.15
N LYS A 183 -8.04 -2.42 25.81
CA LYS A 183 -8.08 -3.86 25.50
C LYS A 183 -8.43 -4.19 24.05
N LEU A 184 -9.12 -3.30 23.33
CA LEU A 184 -9.42 -3.45 21.91
C LEU A 184 -8.17 -3.58 21.05
N GLY A 185 -7.02 -3.10 21.52
CA GLY A 185 -5.73 -3.31 20.86
C GLY A 185 -5.32 -4.79 20.76
N ASN A 186 -5.88 -5.66 21.61
CA ASN A 186 -5.60 -7.11 21.59
C ASN A 186 -6.86 -7.99 21.41
N SER A 187 -8.04 -7.40 21.57
CA SER A 187 -9.32 -8.09 21.39
C SER A 187 -10.30 -7.16 20.66
N PRO A 188 -10.13 -6.99 19.35
CA PRO A 188 -10.85 -6.01 18.56
C PRO A 188 -12.34 -6.34 18.44
N VAL A 189 -13.16 -5.29 18.50
CA VAL A 189 -14.60 -5.29 18.20
C VAL A 189 -14.83 -4.36 17.02
N GLY A 190 -15.37 -4.86 15.92
CA GLY A 190 -15.59 -4.10 14.69
C GLY A 190 -16.85 -4.54 13.96
N THR A 191 -17.11 -3.95 12.80
CA THR A 191 -18.25 -4.23 11.93
C THR A 191 -17.98 -5.31 10.90
N GLY A 192 -16.74 -5.79 10.82
CA GLY A 192 -16.23 -6.64 9.76
C GLY A 192 -16.78 -8.05 9.70
N PRO A 193 -16.42 -8.79 8.63
CA PRO A 193 -16.96 -10.12 8.35
C PRO A 193 -16.51 -11.20 9.34
N TYR A 194 -15.46 -10.96 10.10
CA TYR A 194 -14.97 -11.91 11.10
C TYR A 194 -14.86 -11.26 12.47
N THR A 195 -15.06 -12.08 13.51
CA THR A 195 -14.90 -11.72 14.92
C THR A 195 -13.61 -12.31 15.46
N PHE A 196 -12.88 -11.54 16.23
CA PHE A 196 -11.70 -12.03 16.95
C PHE A 196 -12.14 -13.04 18.02
N VAL A 197 -11.41 -14.15 18.14
CA VAL A 197 -11.70 -15.21 19.11
C VAL A 197 -10.56 -15.36 20.11
N GLU A 198 -9.33 -15.59 19.63
CA GLU A 198 -8.19 -15.82 20.48
C GLU A 198 -6.86 -15.47 19.81
N TRP A 199 -5.88 -15.22 20.64
CA TRP A 199 -4.49 -15.01 20.26
C TRP A 199 -3.56 -15.86 21.09
N GLN A 200 -2.98 -16.88 20.49
CA GLN A 200 -1.90 -17.69 21.07
C GLN A 200 -0.58 -17.06 20.64
N ARG A 201 0.04 -16.30 21.55
CA ARG A 201 1.28 -15.57 21.28
C ARG A 201 2.39 -16.49 20.75
N GLY A 202 3.09 -16.05 19.70
CA GLY A 202 4.12 -16.81 19.01
C GLY A 202 3.61 -17.92 18.10
N GLN A 203 2.29 -18.17 18.04
CA GLN A 203 1.72 -19.27 17.29
C GLN A 203 0.68 -18.81 16.24
N TYR A 204 -0.47 -18.28 16.69
CA TYR A 204 -1.54 -17.88 15.78
C TYR A 204 -2.56 -16.93 16.44
N MET A 205 -3.36 -16.29 15.57
CA MET A 205 -4.64 -15.67 15.90
C MET A 205 -5.77 -16.39 15.19
N ARG A 206 -6.95 -16.46 15.82
CA ARG A 206 -8.16 -17.03 15.24
C ARG A 206 -9.27 -16.00 15.14
N PHE A 207 -9.92 -16.01 13.98
CA PHE A 207 -11.08 -15.20 13.68
C PHE A 207 -12.17 -16.12 13.15
N ASP A 208 -13.37 -16.08 13.73
CA ASP A 208 -14.52 -16.86 13.28
C ASP A 208 -15.51 -15.97 12.53
N ARG A 209 -16.31 -16.54 11.67
CA ARG A 209 -17.36 -15.85 10.93
C ARG A 209 -18.21 -14.98 11.86
N ASN A 210 -18.45 -13.73 11.47
CA ASN A 210 -19.42 -12.85 12.12
C ASN A 210 -20.85 -13.25 11.67
N PRO A 211 -21.68 -13.84 12.51
CA PRO A 211 -23.03 -14.27 12.12
C PRO A 211 -23.97 -13.08 11.86
N SER A 212 -23.64 -11.91 12.40
CA SER A 212 -24.40 -10.68 12.26
C SER A 212 -23.84 -9.73 11.20
N TYR A 213 -22.98 -10.24 10.31
CA TYR A 213 -22.38 -9.40 9.28
C TYR A 213 -23.44 -8.80 8.34
N TRP A 214 -23.33 -7.51 8.10
CA TRP A 214 -24.36 -6.72 7.41
C TRP A 214 -24.49 -7.05 5.91
N LYS A 215 -23.42 -7.49 5.23
CA LYS A 215 -23.49 -7.94 3.83
C LYS A 215 -24.12 -9.35 3.79
N LYS A 216 -25.40 -9.41 3.40
CA LYS A 216 -26.18 -10.66 3.37
C LYS A 216 -25.46 -11.77 2.60
N GLY A 217 -25.46 -12.96 3.17
CA GLY A 217 -24.85 -14.13 2.55
C GLY A 217 -23.34 -14.28 2.76
N ARG A 218 -22.68 -13.31 3.34
CA ARG A 218 -21.23 -13.26 3.60
C ARG A 218 -20.92 -13.26 5.09
N PRO A 219 -19.66 -13.53 5.48
CA PRO A 219 -18.61 -14.14 4.66
C PRO A 219 -18.90 -15.62 4.36
N TYR A 220 -18.19 -16.19 3.36
CA TYR A 220 -18.39 -17.59 2.99
C TYR A 220 -17.59 -18.56 3.87
N LEU A 221 -16.36 -18.21 4.26
CA LEU A 221 -15.54 -19.03 5.14
C LEU A 221 -16.08 -19.02 6.57
N ASP A 222 -15.85 -20.12 7.31
CA ASP A 222 -16.19 -20.21 8.74
C ASP A 222 -15.13 -19.54 9.61
N ARG A 223 -13.85 -19.57 9.15
CA ARG A 223 -12.71 -19.22 9.98
C ARG A 223 -11.51 -18.71 9.18
N ILE A 224 -10.78 -17.78 9.78
CA ILE A 224 -9.43 -17.39 9.38
C ILE A 224 -8.49 -17.67 10.55
N VAL A 225 -7.35 -18.32 10.26
CA VAL A 225 -6.23 -18.50 11.20
C VAL A 225 -5.02 -17.76 10.66
N ALA A 226 -4.57 -16.72 11.33
CA ALA A 226 -3.32 -16.04 11.04
C ALA A 226 -2.19 -16.74 11.81
N ARG A 227 -1.36 -17.51 11.10
CA ARG A 227 -0.28 -18.31 11.69
C ARG A 227 1.05 -17.55 11.64
N PHE A 228 1.80 -17.59 12.75
CA PHE A 228 3.10 -16.95 12.89
C PHE A 228 4.20 -18.02 12.83
N VAL A 229 5.08 -17.93 11.86
CA VAL A 229 6.20 -18.86 11.67
C VAL A 229 7.44 -18.04 11.35
N ALA A 230 8.40 -18.00 12.24
CA ALA A 230 9.60 -17.17 12.09
C ALA A 230 10.52 -17.66 10.96
N ASP A 231 10.72 -18.96 10.87
CA ASP A 231 11.61 -19.59 9.88
C ASP A 231 10.98 -19.58 8.46
N SER A 232 11.71 -19.03 7.48
CA SER A 232 11.22 -18.86 6.12
C SER A 232 11.06 -20.19 5.36
N ALA A 233 11.97 -21.15 5.56
CA ALA A 233 11.90 -22.46 4.91
C ALA A 233 10.68 -23.24 5.41
N THR A 234 10.37 -23.12 6.71
CA THR A 234 9.16 -23.72 7.30
C THR A 234 7.89 -23.07 6.73
N ARG A 235 7.88 -21.75 6.46
CA ARG A 235 6.74 -21.09 5.80
C ARG A 235 6.55 -21.60 4.37
N THR A 236 7.63 -21.70 3.60
CA THR A 236 7.59 -22.24 2.23
C THR A 236 7.06 -23.67 2.22
N ALA A 237 7.57 -24.55 3.10
CA ALA A 237 7.11 -25.94 3.22
C ALA A 237 5.63 -26.04 3.64
N ALA A 238 5.13 -25.15 4.51
CA ALA A 238 3.72 -25.13 4.92
C ALA A 238 2.79 -24.79 3.74
N ILE A 239 3.18 -23.85 2.87
CA ILE A 239 2.43 -23.54 1.63
C ILE A 239 2.49 -24.73 0.66
N GLU A 240 3.66 -25.31 0.44
CA GLU A 240 3.88 -26.45 -0.45
C GLU A 240 2.99 -27.64 -0.08
N LYS A 241 2.89 -27.96 1.21
CA LYS A 241 2.09 -29.08 1.73
C LYS A 241 0.60 -28.75 1.89
N GLY A 242 0.18 -27.49 1.70
CA GLY A 242 -1.19 -27.05 1.94
C GLY A 242 -1.58 -26.93 3.42
N GLU A 243 -0.61 -26.89 4.34
CA GLU A 243 -0.82 -26.63 5.77
C GLU A 243 -1.11 -25.13 6.04
N ALA A 244 -0.59 -24.26 5.16
CA ALA A 244 -0.96 -22.86 5.04
C ALA A 244 -1.46 -22.60 3.62
N HIS A 245 -2.40 -21.67 3.48
CA HIS A 245 -3.13 -21.47 2.24
C HIS A 245 -2.77 -20.18 1.52
N VAL A 246 -2.22 -19.19 2.23
CA VAL A 246 -1.81 -17.90 1.67
C VAL A 246 -0.67 -17.28 2.45
N GLY A 247 0.28 -16.67 1.71
CA GLY A 247 1.34 -15.82 2.22
C GLY A 247 1.61 -14.67 1.26
N GLY A 248 1.76 -13.46 1.78
CA GLY A 248 2.09 -12.27 0.99
C GLY A 248 2.99 -11.31 1.76
N PHE A 249 3.27 -10.13 1.21
CA PHE A 249 4.15 -9.12 1.82
C PHE A 249 5.55 -9.67 2.21
N GLY A 250 6.11 -10.60 1.41
CA GLY A 250 7.41 -11.21 1.69
C GLY A 250 7.39 -12.31 2.75
N ALA A 251 6.21 -12.80 3.17
CA ALA A 251 6.13 -13.97 4.04
C ALA A 251 6.76 -15.22 3.39
N ILE A 252 6.71 -15.33 2.08
CA ILE A 252 7.43 -16.32 1.29
C ILE A 252 8.64 -15.64 0.64
N PRO A 253 9.88 -16.16 0.77
CA PRO A 253 11.05 -15.61 0.11
C PRO A 253 10.85 -15.52 -1.41
N TYR A 254 11.29 -14.42 -2.02
CA TYR A 254 11.18 -14.23 -3.48
C TYR A 254 11.88 -15.33 -4.27
N SER A 255 12.98 -15.90 -3.73
CA SER A 255 13.70 -17.06 -4.30
C SER A 255 12.79 -18.27 -4.52
N ASP A 256 11.84 -18.50 -3.63
CA ASP A 256 11.02 -19.71 -3.57
C ASP A 256 9.75 -19.60 -4.42
N VAL A 257 9.31 -18.37 -4.71
CA VAL A 257 8.03 -18.10 -5.40
C VAL A 257 7.95 -18.82 -6.74
N LYS A 258 9.03 -18.79 -7.55
CA LYS A 258 9.05 -19.44 -8.87
C LYS A 258 8.96 -20.96 -8.80
N ALA A 259 9.48 -21.58 -7.75
CA ALA A 259 9.38 -23.03 -7.52
C ALA A 259 7.96 -23.39 -7.09
N LEU A 260 7.39 -22.67 -6.12
CA LEU A 260 6.01 -22.87 -5.65
C LEU A 260 4.99 -22.67 -6.77
N ALA A 261 5.17 -21.70 -7.65
CA ALA A 261 4.27 -21.44 -8.78
C ALA A 261 4.13 -22.60 -9.79
N LYS A 262 5.08 -23.58 -9.77
CA LYS A 262 5.01 -24.79 -10.59
C LYS A 262 4.09 -25.87 -10.00
N LEU A 263 3.72 -25.75 -8.75
CA LEU A 263 2.86 -26.72 -8.09
C LEU A 263 1.41 -26.56 -8.58
N PRO A 264 0.70 -27.66 -8.89
CA PRO A 264 -0.61 -27.60 -9.53
C PRO A 264 -1.69 -26.91 -8.69
N HIS A 265 -1.55 -26.94 -7.35
CA HIS A 265 -2.49 -26.36 -6.40
C HIS A 265 -2.15 -24.92 -5.98
N ILE A 266 -1.01 -24.38 -6.43
CA ILE A 266 -0.56 -23.02 -6.06
C ILE A 266 -0.78 -22.03 -7.22
N GLU A 267 -1.20 -20.86 -6.86
CA GLU A 267 -1.26 -19.67 -7.70
C GLU A 267 -0.45 -18.54 -7.07
N THR A 268 0.15 -17.71 -7.92
CA THR A 268 0.89 -16.52 -7.48
C THR A 268 0.36 -15.28 -8.20
N THR A 269 0.26 -14.17 -7.48
CA THR A 269 -0.17 -12.91 -8.07
C THR A 269 0.58 -11.73 -7.46
N THR A 270 0.83 -10.72 -8.28
CA THR A 270 1.36 -9.42 -7.85
C THR A 270 0.27 -8.36 -7.75
N ARG A 271 -1.00 -8.70 -8.01
CA ARG A 271 -2.15 -7.81 -7.84
C ARG A 271 -2.55 -7.71 -6.37
N GLY A 272 -3.23 -6.61 -6.03
CA GLY A 272 -3.71 -6.35 -4.66
C GLY A 272 -2.73 -5.54 -3.82
N TYR A 273 -1.80 -4.86 -4.45
CA TYR A 273 -0.83 -3.99 -3.79
C TYR A 273 -0.82 -2.56 -4.37
N GLU A 274 -1.79 -2.26 -5.24
CA GLU A 274 -1.86 -0.99 -5.96
C GLU A 274 -2.09 0.20 -5.02
N MET A 275 -2.80 0.00 -3.91
CA MET A 275 -2.99 1.03 -2.88
C MET A 275 -1.78 1.17 -1.92
N GLN A 276 -0.79 0.28 -1.97
CA GLN A 276 0.49 0.42 -1.26
C GLN A 276 1.56 1.03 -2.16
N SER A 277 1.65 0.57 -3.41
CA SER A 277 2.56 1.07 -4.44
C SER A 277 3.96 1.35 -3.92
N PRO A 278 4.68 0.32 -3.42
CA PRO A 278 6.00 0.50 -2.82
C PRO A 278 7.07 0.81 -3.87
N ILE A 279 7.99 1.72 -3.54
CA ILE A 279 9.18 2.05 -4.33
C ILE A 279 10.42 1.81 -3.49
N VAL A 280 11.33 0.98 -4.00
CA VAL A 280 12.68 0.80 -3.45
C VAL A 280 13.57 1.93 -3.91
N GLN A 281 14.34 2.48 -2.98
CA GLN A 281 15.10 3.70 -3.18
C GLN A 281 16.43 3.72 -2.42
N LEU A 282 17.29 4.68 -2.76
CA LEU A 282 18.44 5.09 -1.95
C LEU A 282 18.19 6.52 -1.46
N ASP A 283 18.27 6.73 -0.17
CA ASP A 283 18.03 8.02 0.46
C ASP A 283 19.38 8.69 0.73
N PHE A 284 19.56 9.89 0.18
CA PHE A 284 20.68 10.75 0.50
C PHE A 284 20.33 11.68 1.66
N ASN A 285 21.28 11.96 2.55
CA ASN A 285 21.16 13.13 3.40
C ASN A 285 21.68 14.35 2.60
N THR A 286 20.76 15.14 2.05
CA THR A 286 21.07 16.27 1.17
C THR A 286 21.76 17.45 1.87
N GLN A 287 21.95 17.37 3.18
CA GLN A 287 22.64 18.38 3.99
C GLN A 287 24.06 17.94 4.38
N ARG A 288 24.51 16.76 3.90
CA ARG A 288 25.85 16.22 4.21
C ARG A 288 26.68 15.98 2.95
N PRO A 289 27.95 16.45 2.91
CA PRO A 289 28.84 16.07 1.84
C PRO A 289 29.03 14.55 1.72
N PRO A 290 29.18 14.04 0.49
CA PRO A 290 29.17 14.77 -0.78
C PRO A 290 27.75 14.93 -1.38
N PHE A 291 26.70 14.54 -0.65
CA PHE A 291 25.31 14.47 -1.15
C PHE A 291 24.55 15.80 -1.09
N ASP A 292 25.15 16.85 -0.55
CA ASP A 292 24.71 18.25 -0.72
C ASP A 292 24.86 18.72 -2.18
N ASN A 293 25.78 18.11 -2.96
CA ASN A 293 25.94 18.40 -4.37
C ASN A 293 24.99 17.61 -5.25
N GLN A 294 24.16 18.30 -6.04
CA GLN A 294 23.18 17.68 -6.94
C GLN A 294 23.82 16.77 -8.00
N LYS A 295 24.97 17.15 -8.59
CA LYS A 295 25.66 16.33 -9.59
C LYS A 295 26.11 14.99 -9.03
N VAL A 296 26.53 14.94 -7.76
CA VAL A 296 26.89 13.69 -7.09
C VAL A 296 25.67 12.77 -6.94
N ARG A 297 24.51 13.32 -6.55
CA ARG A 297 23.27 12.54 -6.44
C ARG A 297 22.80 12.03 -7.80
N GLN A 298 22.86 12.86 -8.83
CA GLN A 298 22.56 12.46 -10.21
C GLN A 298 23.53 11.37 -10.72
N ALA A 299 24.84 11.49 -10.43
CA ALA A 299 25.83 10.50 -10.80
C ALA A 299 25.47 9.11 -10.26
N ILE A 300 25.14 9.02 -8.96
CA ILE A 300 24.71 7.73 -8.36
C ILE A 300 23.40 7.25 -8.99
N SER A 301 22.47 8.17 -9.30
CA SER A 301 21.21 7.80 -9.96
C SER A 301 21.43 7.17 -11.34
N TYR A 302 22.42 7.63 -12.10
CA TYR A 302 22.84 7.04 -13.38
C TYR A 302 23.58 5.71 -13.22
N ALA A 303 24.37 5.55 -12.17
CA ALA A 303 25.20 4.38 -11.96
C ALA A 303 24.41 3.13 -11.56
N VAL A 304 23.28 3.29 -10.86
CA VAL A 304 22.46 2.17 -10.39
C VAL A 304 21.76 1.46 -11.55
N ASN A 305 22.16 0.22 -11.84
CA ASN A 305 21.50 -0.62 -12.83
C ASN A 305 20.22 -1.23 -12.25
N ARG A 306 19.09 -0.61 -12.56
CA ARG A 306 17.77 -1.00 -12.05
C ARG A 306 17.38 -2.42 -12.45
N LYS A 307 17.71 -2.82 -13.68
CA LYS A 307 17.43 -4.17 -14.18
C LYS A 307 18.20 -5.22 -13.39
N PHE A 308 19.47 -4.98 -13.10
CA PHE A 308 20.27 -5.91 -12.28
C PHE A 308 19.66 -6.09 -10.89
N VAL A 309 19.29 -4.98 -10.24
CA VAL A 309 18.67 -5.00 -8.91
C VAL A 309 17.36 -5.80 -8.93
N ILE A 310 16.48 -5.53 -9.89
CA ILE A 310 15.20 -6.24 -10.01
C ILE A 310 15.41 -7.73 -10.24
N ASP A 311 16.28 -8.11 -11.18
CA ASP A 311 16.40 -9.49 -11.63
C ASP A 311 17.17 -10.37 -10.64
N ASN A 312 18.22 -9.83 -9.98
CA ASN A 312 19.15 -10.62 -9.18
C ASN A 312 18.91 -10.49 -7.67
N ILE A 313 18.30 -9.39 -7.20
CA ILE A 313 18.03 -9.20 -5.77
C ILE A 313 16.55 -9.46 -5.47
N TRP A 314 15.63 -8.96 -6.32
CA TRP A 314 14.19 -9.18 -6.18
C TRP A 314 13.60 -10.22 -7.16
N PHE A 315 14.43 -11.09 -7.76
CA PHE A 315 14.03 -12.27 -8.55
C PHE A 315 13.02 -11.94 -9.67
N SER A 316 13.14 -10.75 -10.28
CA SER A 316 12.26 -10.17 -11.30
C SER A 316 10.88 -9.71 -10.79
N PHE A 317 10.69 -9.56 -9.47
CA PHE A 317 9.45 -9.02 -8.89
C PHE A 317 9.54 -7.50 -8.72
N GLY A 318 9.40 -6.79 -9.82
CA GLY A 318 9.42 -5.33 -9.88
C GLY A 318 9.54 -4.80 -11.30
N LYS A 319 9.42 -3.50 -11.44
CA LYS A 319 9.69 -2.76 -12.67
C LYS A 319 10.47 -1.49 -12.35
N PRO A 320 11.32 -0.97 -13.26
CA PRO A 320 12.10 0.23 -13.00
C PRO A 320 11.18 1.39 -12.58
N ALA A 321 11.51 2.07 -11.48
CA ALA A 321 10.84 3.30 -11.08
C ALA A 321 11.41 4.48 -11.88
N THR A 322 10.55 5.40 -12.27
CA THR A 322 10.94 6.63 -12.99
C THR A 322 11.07 7.83 -12.06
N GLY A 323 10.46 7.78 -10.89
CA GLY A 323 10.43 8.92 -9.97
C GLY A 323 9.66 8.64 -8.67
N PRO A 324 9.20 9.68 -7.99
CA PRO A 324 8.60 9.62 -6.66
C PRO A 324 7.19 9.04 -6.61
N ILE A 325 6.50 8.95 -7.73
CA ILE A 325 5.12 8.46 -7.84
C ILE A 325 5.10 7.17 -8.64
N SER A 326 4.50 6.11 -8.07
CA SER A 326 4.36 4.83 -8.76
C SER A 326 3.50 4.94 -10.02
N SER A 327 3.84 4.17 -11.04
CA SER A 327 3.07 4.08 -12.29
C SER A 327 1.65 3.49 -12.10
N ASN A 328 1.32 2.90 -10.95
CA ASN A 328 -0.05 2.52 -10.60
C ASN A 328 -1.00 3.72 -10.59
N PHE A 329 -0.49 4.93 -10.34
CA PHE A 329 -1.27 6.17 -10.37
C PHE A 329 -1.53 6.73 -11.77
N ALA A 330 -1.09 6.06 -12.82
CA ALA A 330 -1.43 6.43 -14.20
C ALA A 330 -2.94 6.37 -14.44
N VAL A 331 -3.65 5.43 -13.81
CA VAL A 331 -5.12 5.31 -13.89
C VAL A 331 -5.85 6.52 -13.29
N ALA A 332 -5.22 7.22 -12.36
CA ALA A 332 -5.73 8.45 -11.75
C ALA A 332 -5.15 9.72 -12.40
N GLY A 333 -4.32 9.59 -13.44
CA GLY A 333 -3.66 10.71 -14.11
C GLY A 333 -2.57 11.41 -13.29
N LEU A 334 -2.11 10.82 -12.17
CA LEU A 334 -1.17 11.47 -11.24
C LEU A 334 0.29 11.06 -11.47
N TYR A 335 0.54 10.09 -12.33
CA TYR A 335 1.87 9.65 -12.74
C TYR A 335 2.23 10.21 -14.12
N THR A 336 3.51 10.52 -14.33
CA THR A 336 4.06 10.84 -15.65
C THR A 336 5.36 10.08 -15.90
N PRO A 337 5.53 9.45 -17.08
CA PRO A 337 6.81 8.92 -17.53
C PRO A 337 7.71 10.02 -18.14
N ASP A 338 7.18 11.22 -18.38
CA ASP A 338 7.86 12.35 -19.01
C ASP A 338 8.78 13.06 -18.01
N VAL A 339 9.84 12.36 -17.62
CA VAL A 339 10.88 12.80 -16.69
C VAL A 339 12.25 12.40 -17.22
N GLN A 340 13.31 13.01 -16.68
CA GLN A 340 14.68 12.62 -17.00
C GLN A 340 14.90 11.13 -16.69
N SER A 341 15.39 10.37 -17.68
CA SER A 341 15.71 8.96 -17.47
C SER A 341 17.12 8.79 -16.92
N TYR A 342 17.22 8.11 -15.78
CA TYR A 342 18.49 7.64 -15.22
C TYR A 342 18.80 6.17 -15.59
N ASN A 343 17.87 5.48 -16.23
CA ASN A 343 18.03 4.09 -16.66
C ASN A 343 18.55 4.05 -18.11
N VAL A 344 19.84 4.27 -18.26
CA VAL A 344 20.53 4.37 -19.56
C VAL A 344 21.72 3.41 -19.63
N PRO A 345 22.10 2.90 -20.84
CA PRO A 345 23.17 1.91 -20.96
C PRO A 345 24.55 2.40 -20.51
N ASN A 346 24.86 3.69 -20.68
CA ASN A 346 26.15 4.31 -20.37
C ASN A 346 26.15 5.05 -19.01
N GLY A 347 25.33 4.61 -18.07
CA GLY A 347 25.13 5.28 -16.78
C GLY A 347 26.42 5.48 -15.97
N ILE A 348 27.30 4.48 -15.89
CA ILE A 348 28.60 4.58 -15.20
C ILE A 348 29.49 5.65 -15.84
N GLN A 349 29.51 5.76 -17.17
CA GLN A 349 30.33 6.77 -17.87
C GLN A 349 29.82 8.19 -17.56
N ILE A 350 28.49 8.39 -17.65
CA ILE A 350 27.86 9.68 -17.30
C ILE A 350 28.14 10.02 -15.84
N ALA A 351 28.02 9.03 -14.94
CA ALA A 351 28.28 9.22 -13.51
C ALA A 351 29.71 9.70 -13.23
N ASN A 352 30.73 9.10 -13.87
CA ASN A 352 32.09 9.52 -13.71
C ASN A 352 32.30 10.99 -14.18
N THR A 353 31.70 11.37 -15.33
CA THR A 353 31.76 12.76 -15.83
C THR A 353 31.13 13.73 -14.82
N LEU A 354 29.95 13.42 -14.29
CA LEU A 354 29.28 14.28 -13.31
C LEU A 354 30.04 14.41 -12.00
N LEU A 355 30.75 13.35 -11.56
CA LEU A 355 31.60 13.41 -10.37
C LEU A 355 32.81 14.29 -10.61
N ASP A 356 33.45 14.23 -11.79
CA ASP A 356 34.55 15.11 -12.16
C ASP A 356 34.10 16.57 -12.23
N GLU A 357 32.94 16.84 -12.82
CA GLU A 357 32.32 18.17 -12.85
C GLU A 357 31.90 18.68 -11.46
N ALA A 358 31.58 17.78 -10.52
CA ALA A 358 31.31 18.10 -9.13
C ALA A 358 32.59 18.42 -8.33
N GLY A 359 33.77 18.31 -8.94
CA GLY A 359 35.05 18.51 -8.28
C GLY A 359 35.58 17.29 -7.51
N LEU A 360 34.86 16.18 -7.52
CA LEU A 360 35.26 14.92 -6.87
C LEU A 360 36.15 14.11 -7.82
N ARG A 361 37.38 14.56 -8.05
CA ARG A 361 38.34 13.86 -8.91
C ARG A 361 38.95 12.65 -8.20
N ARG A 362 39.35 11.62 -8.96
CA ARG A 362 40.06 10.47 -8.42
C ARG A 362 41.43 10.88 -7.90
N GLY A 363 41.74 10.50 -6.66
CA GLY A 363 43.07 10.62 -6.09
C GLY A 363 44.05 9.58 -6.66
N ALA A 364 45.30 9.62 -6.23
CA ALA A 364 46.36 8.71 -6.71
C ALA A 364 46.05 7.23 -6.46
N ASN A 365 45.27 6.93 -5.43
CA ASN A 365 44.77 5.59 -5.09
C ASN A 365 43.46 5.21 -5.80
N GLY A 366 42.96 6.03 -6.73
CA GLY A 366 41.70 5.84 -7.43
C GLY A 366 40.43 6.21 -6.65
N THR A 367 40.56 6.60 -5.37
CA THR A 367 39.44 7.00 -4.52
C THR A 367 39.13 8.49 -4.70
N ARG A 368 37.82 8.81 -4.80
CA ARG A 368 37.31 10.20 -4.85
C ARG A 368 36.90 10.69 -3.46
N VAL A 369 36.20 9.84 -2.73
CA VAL A 369 35.65 10.14 -1.39
C VAL A 369 35.31 8.84 -0.66
N GLU A 370 35.34 8.92 0.66
CA GLU A 370 34.84 7.83 1.52
C GLU A 370 33.49 8.23 2.15
N ILE A 371 32.56 7.29 2.24
CA ILE A 371 31.22 7.50 2.82
C ILE A 371 30.80 6.32 3.69
N VAL A 372 29.75 6.51 4.48
CA VAL A 372 29.05 5.44 5.20
C VAL A 372 27.70 5.21 4.52
N HIS A 373 27.38 3.92 4.28
CA HIS A 373 26.10 3.48 3.77
C HIS A 373 25.39 2.65 4.87
N ASP A 374 24.31 3.18 5.39
CA ASP A 374 23.48 2.54 6.42
C ASP A 374 22.52 1.54 5.75
N ILE A 375 22.59 0.27 6.17
CA ILE A 375 21.76 -0.79 5.61
C ILE A 375 20.44 -0.89 6.36
N THR A 376 19.33 -0.83 5.62
CA THR A 376 18.00 -1.08 6.17
C THR A 376 17.91 -2.50 6.74
N PRO A 377 17.59 -2.68 8.04
CA PRO A 377 17.64 -3.97 8.71
C PRO A 377 16.34 -4.79 8.54
N TYR A 378 15.88 -4.96 7.28
CA TYR A 378 14.61 -5.64 6.97
C TYR A 378 14.80 -6.98 6.24
N GLY A 379 15.97 -7.59 6.32
CA GLY A 379 16.23 -8.92 5.78
C GLY A 379 17.31 -8.96 4.72
N GLU A 380 17.47 -10.15 4.12
CA GLU A 380 18.61 -10.50 3.28
C GLU A 380 18.64 -9.70 1.96
N GLU A 381 17.49 -9.44 1.35
CA GLU A 381 17.39 -8.66 0.11
C GLU A 381 17.95 -7.25 0.29
N TRP A 382 17.72 -6.65 1.45
CA TRP A 382 18.23 -5.31 1.78
C TRP A 382 19.73 -5.29 1.98
N GLN A 383 20.28 -6.34 2.59
CA GLN A 383 21.72 -6.51 2.71
C GLN A 383 22.38 -6.68 1.33
N ARG A 384 21.87 -7.59 0.51
CA ARG A 384 22.35 -7.81 -0.87
C ARG A 384 22.26 -6.53 -1.71
N TYR A 385 21.19 -5.76 -1.53
CA TYR A 385 21.05 -4.47 -2.20
C TYR A 385 22.11 -3.48 -1.74
N GLY A 386 22.41 -3.41 -0.44
CA GLY A 386 23.48 -2.58 0.08
C GLY A 386 24.86 -2.96 -0.45
N GLU A 387 25.16 -4.26 -0.50
CA GLU A 387 26.40 -4.80 -1.07
C GLU A 387 26.54 -4.48 -2.57
N TYR A 388 25.46 -4.62 -3.33
CA TYR A 388 25.43 -4.20 -4.73
C TYR A 388 25.73 -2.68 -4.89
N VAL A 389 25.08 -1.86 -4.08
CA VAL A 389 25.34 -0.40 -4.09
C VAL A 389 26.80 -0.09 -3.76
N GLN A 390 27.40 -0.79 -2.79
CA GLN A 390 28.82 -0.66 -2.45
C GLN A 390 29.71 -0.96 -3.66
N GLN A 391 29.41 -2.01 -4.42
CA GLN A 391 30.15 -2.37 -5.64
C GLN A 391 30.06 -1.27 -6.70
N VAL A 392 28.83 -0.77 -6.98
CA VAL A 392 28.61 0.32 -7.93
C VAL A 392 29.35 1.59 -7.52
N LEU A 393 29.34 1.93 -6.24
CA LEU A 393 30.06 3.09 -5.71
C LEU A 393 31.59 2.92 -5.87
N ALA A 394 32.11 1.72 -5.66
CA ALA A 394 33.54 1.42 -5.87
C ALA A 394 33.97 1.62 -7.32
N GLU A 395 33.14 1.23 -8.32
CA GLU A 395 33.37 1.53 -9.74
C GLU A 395 33.51 3.04 -10.01
N LEU A 396 32.75 3.85 -9.27
CA LEU A 396 32.82 5.31 -9.33
C LEU A 396 34.01 5.89 -8.53
N GLY A 397 34.79 5.09 -7.81
CA GLY A 397 35.84 5.56 -6.90
C GLY A 397 35.31 6.10 -5.57
N ILE A 398 34.09 5.81 -5.22
CA ILE A 398 33.49 6.13 -3.91
C ILE A 398 33.64 4.92 -3.01
N LYS A 399 34.45 5.04 -1.95
CA LYS A 399 34.62 3.95 -0.98
C LYS A 399 33.53 4.02 0.07
N ALA A 400 32.58 3.07 0.01
CA ALA A 400 31.47 2.97 0.97
C ALA A 400 31.76 1.94 2.05
N THR A 401 31.63 2.33 3.33
CA THR A 401 31.61 1.41 4.47
C THR A 401 30.17 1.09 4.80
N LEU A 402 29.81 -0.20 4.77
CA LEU A 402 28.47 -0.64 5.15
C LEU A 402 28.34 -0.63 6.68
N ARG A 403 27.23 -0.04 7.18
CA ARG A 403 26.90 -0.02 8.60
C ARG A 403 25.61 -0.79 8.81
N HIS A 404 25.67 -1.80 9.69
CA HIS A 404 24.57 -2.66 10.07
C HIS A 404 24.14 -2.36 11.50
N GLU A 405 22.86 -2.17 11.72
CA GLU A 405 22.27 -1.84 13.00
C GLU A 405 20.93 -2.57 13.18
N ASP A 406 20.39 -2.56 14.39
CA ASP A 406 19.01 -2.98 14.62
C ASP A 406 18.00 -1.93 14.13
N VAL A 407 16.72 -2.32 14.01
CA VAL A 407 15.67 -1.42 13.51
C VAL A 407 15.53 -0.15 14.34
N PRO A 408 15.45 -0.18 15.68
CA PRO A 408 15.34 1.03 16.49
C PRO A 408 16.52 1.99 16.32
N THR A 409 17.75 1.47 16.27
CA THR A 409 18.97 2.26 16.09
C THR A 409 19.02 2.89 14.72
N TRP A 410 18.71 2.12 13.65
CA TRP A 410 18.65 2.63 12.28
C TRP A 410 17.57 3.72 12.14
N LEU A 411 16.34 3.51 12.66
CA LEU A 411 15.27 4.51 12.61
C LEU A 411 15.66 5.81 13.33
N ARG A 412 16.27 5.71 14.50
CA ARG A 412 16.74 6.87 15.25
C ARG A 412 17.80 7.64 14.46
N ARG A 413 18.79 6.94 13.91
CA ARG A 413 19.88 7.53 13.12
C ARG A 413 19.36 8.29 11.90
N ILE A 414 18.47 7.68 11.14
CA ILE A 414 17.95 8.26 9.90
C ILE A 414 16.95 9.39 10.17
N TYR A 415 16.01 9.21 11.11
CA TYR A 415 14.85 10.10 11.25
C TYR A 415 14.86 10.98 12.51
N THR A 416 15.78 10.76 13.46
CA THR A 416 15.89 11.60 14.65
C THR A 416 17.19 12.39 14.63
N ASP A 417 18.32 11.69 14.55
CA ASP A 417 19.64 12.28 14.64
C ASP A 417 20.14 12.81 13.28
N TYR A 418 19.56 12.33 12.15
CA TYR A 418 20.02 12.60 10.80
C TYR A 418 21.53 12.33 10.62
N ASP A 419 22.05 11.34 11.35
CA ASP A 419 23.46 10.97 11.37
C ASP A 419 23.77 9.88 10.34
N PHE A 420 23.47 10.14 9.07
CA PHE A 420 23.75 9.28 7.94
C PHE A 420 24.18 10.09 6.72
N GLN A 421 24.79 9.43 5.75
CA GLN A 421 25.10 10.00 4.43
C GLN A 421 24.23 9.35 3.35
N LEU A 422 24.18 8.02 3.31
CA LEU A 422 23.41 7.21 2.38
C LEU A 422 22.71 6.07 3.13
N THR A 423 21.48 5.76 2.78
CA THR A 423 20.80 4.52 3.23
C THR A 423 19.94 3.94 2.11
N ASN A 424 19.90 2.61 2.00
CA ASN A 424 18.88 1.95 1.18
C ASN A 424 17.55 1.92 1.94
N ASN A 425 16.45 2.05 1.22
CA ASN A 425 15.13 2.17 1.84
C ASN A 425 14.02 1.79 0.85
N TRP A 426 12.81 1.72 1.35
CA TRP A 426 11.61 1.63 0.55
C TRP A 426 10.47 2.38 1.20
N ILE A 427 9.57 2.90 0.39
CA ILE A 427 8.44 3.68 0.88
C ILE A 427 7.20 3.32 0.08
N GLN A 428 6.08 3.23 0.76
CA GLN A 428 4.77 3.12 0.14
C GLN A 428 4.29 4.51 -0.29
N THR A 429 3.92 4.64 -1.58
CA THR A 429 3.33 5.87 -2.10
C THR A 429 1.84 5.98 -1.77
N LEU A 430 1.26 4.91 -1.21
CA LEU A 430 -0.11 4.77 -0.70
C LEU A 430 -1.18 5.08 -1.75
N ALA A 431 -2.41 5.30 -1.32
CA ALA A 431 -3.56 5.46 -2.20
C ALA A 431 -3.67 6.84 -2.87
N ASP A 432 -2.95 7.84 -2.37
CA ASP A 432 -2.87 9.19 -2.96
C ASP A 432 -1.52 9.83 -2.60
N PRO A 433 -0.88 10.57 -3.54
CA PRO A 433 0.39 11.23 -3.28
C PRO A 433 0.39 12.19 -2.08
N VAL A 434 -0.73 12.82 -1.74
CA VAL A 434 -0.83 13.65 -0.52
C VAL A 434 -0.51 12.85 0.73
N ILE A 435 -0.96 11.60 0.79
CA ILE A 435 -0.80 10.72 1.97
C ILE A 435 0.59 10.08 1.97
N GLY A 436 1.04 9.58 0.82
CA GLY A 436 2.24 8.75 0.73
C GLY A 436 3.49 9.47 0.26
N VAL A 437 3.37 10.45 -0.65
CA VAL A 437 4.51 11.10 -1.31
C VAL A 437 4.90 12.42 -0.65
N HIS A 438 3.94 13.31 -0.36
CA HIS A 438 4.24 14.64 0.19
C HIS A 438 5.08 14.58 1.46
N ARG A 439 4.82 13.60 2.33
CA ARG A 439 5.58 13.42 3.58
C ARG A 439 7.08 13.19 3.38
N LEU A 440 7.50 12.76 2.19
CA LEU A 440 8.90 12.43 1.88
C LEU A 440 9.68 13.61 1.32
N TYR A 441 8.99 14.59 0.74
CA TYR A 441 9.64 15.67 0.00
C TYR A 441 9.27 17.07 0.49
N HIS A 442 8.14 17.25 1.18
CA HIS A 442 7.74 18.55 1.69
C HIS A 442 8.66 18.98 2.85
N SER A 443 9.16 20.20 2.83
CA SER A 443 10.08 20.73 3.85
C SER A 443 9.49 20.69 5.28
N LYS A 444 8.19 20.94 5.43
CA LYS A 444 7.46 20.81 6.72
C LYS A 444 7.47 19.40 7.31
N SER A 445 7.86 18.40 6.52
CA SER A 445 7.99 17.01 6.95
C SER A 445 9.40 16.66 7.45
N ILE A 446 10.33 17.62 7.49
CA ILE A 446 11.62 17.49 8.18
C ILE A 446 11.33 17.64 9.68
N ARG A 447 11.05 16.52 10.34
CA ARG A 447 10.64 16.49 11.75
C ARG A 447 11.41 15.41 12.51
N PRO A 448 12.40 15.79 13.35
CA PRO A 448 13.15 14.83 14.16
C PRO A 448 12.22 13.94 15.01
N GLY A 449 12.50 12.64 15.03
CA GLY A 449 11.73 11.66 15.80
C GLY A 449 10.46 11.13 15.10
N VAL A 450 10.10 11.67 13.93
CA VAL A 450 9.00 11.13 13.12
C VAL A 450 9.58 10.27 12.00
N VAL A 451 9.30 8.98 12.04
CA VAL A 451 9.84 8.00 11.08
C VAL A 451 9.09 8.01 9.74
N PHE A 452 9.78 7.60 8.68
CA PHE A 452 9.24 7.48 7.32
C PHE A 452 8.65 8.79 6.75
N VAL A 453 9.28 9.90 7.10
CA VAL A 453 9.03 11.23 6.55
C VAL A 453 10.29 11.73 5.82
N ASN A 454 10.44 13.03 5.59
CA ASN A 454 11.57 13.62 4.86
C ASN A 454 12.91 13.46 5.61
N GLY A 455 13.43 12.22 5.63
CA GLY A 455 14.74 11.89 6.19
C GLY A 455 15.90 12.43 5.38
N SER A 456 15.72 12.58 4.06
CA SER A 456 16.71 13.18 3.16
C SER A 456 16.99 14.65 3.46
N ARG A 457 16.11 15.31 4.20
CA ARG A 457 16.14 16.75 4.51
C ARG A 457 16.09 17.63 3.25
N TRP A 458 15.49 17.11 2.18
CA TRP A 458 15.23 17.85 0.96
C TRP A 458 14.32 19.05 1.23
N SER A 459 14.62 20.19 0.60
CA SER A 459 13.79 21.39 0.69
C SER A 459 13.87 22.17 -0.60
N SER A 460 12.73 22.53 -1.16
CA SER A 460 12.60 23.39 -2.32
C SER A 460 11.25 24.12 -2.26
N PRO A 461 11.25 25.46 -2.27
CA PRO A 461 10.00 26.26 -2.23
C PRO A 461 9.02 25.88 -3.34
N ARG A 462 9.53 25.61 -4.56
CA ARG A 462 8.64 25.25 -5.69
C ARG A 462 8.01 23.88 -5.53
N THR A 463 8.75 22.87 -5.05
CA THR A 463 8.16 21.56 -4.81
C THR A 463 7.15 21.60 -3.66
N ASP A 464 7.41 22.38 -2.61
CA ASP A 464 6.46 22.60 -1.50
C ASP A 464 5.18 23.26 -2.00
N GLU A 465 5.29 24.30 -2.82
CA GLU A 465 4.15 25.00 -3.43
C GLU A 465 3.29 24.05 -4.27
N LEU A 466 3.92 23.25 -5.15
CA LEU A 466 3.20 22.29 -5.99
C LEU A 466 2.46 21.23 -5.16
N MET A 467 3.06 20.76 -4.08
CA MET A 467 2.42 19.82 -3.16
C MET A 467 1.24 20.47 -2.42
N ASP A 468 1.40 21.73 -1.96
CA ASP A 468 0.32 22.46 -1.29
C ASP A 468 -0.85 22.76 -2.26
N LEU A 469 -0.56 23.14 -3.52
CA LEU A 469 -1.58 23.34 -4.56
C LEU A 469 -2.30 22.03 -4.91
N ALA A 470 -1.55 20.94 -5.16
CA ALA A 470 -2.13 19.63 -5.50
C ALA A 470 -3.02 19.06 -4.39
N THR A 471 -2.75 19.44 -3.14
CA THR A 471 -3.54 18.98 -1.99
C THR A 471 -4.98 19.48 -2.02
N VAL A 472 -5.20 20.72 -2.48
CA VAL A 472 -6.50 21.39 -2.39
C VAL A 472 -7.20 21.54 -3.75
N GLU A 473 -6.56 21.16 -4.86
CA GLU A 473 -7.11 21.30 -6.22
C GLU A 473 -8.16 20.22 -6.50
N PRO A 474 -9.45 20.57 -6.65
CA PRO A 474 -10.51 19.61 -6.93
C PRO A 474 -10.58 19.19 -8.40
N ASN A 475 -10.03 20.00 -9.33
CA ASN A 475 -10.03 19.65 -10.75
C ASN A 475 -8.94 18.62 -11.04
N PRO A 476 -9.29 17.40 -11.51
CA PRO A 476 -8.31 16.33 -11.72
C PRO A 476 -7.21 16.69 -12.72
N GLY A 477 -7.56 17.41 -13.80
CA GLY A 477 -6.59 17.78 -14.85
C GLY A 477 -5.57 18.81 -14.35
N LYS A 478 -5.99 19.83 -13.59
CA LYS A 478 -5.07 20.78 -12.98
C LYS A 478 -4.20 20.11 -11.92
N ARG A 479 -4.78 19.24 -11.09
CA ARG A 479 -4.07 18.46 -10.09
C ARG A 479 -3.00 17.57 -10.73
N ALA A 480 -3.32 16.90 -11.82
CA ALA A 480 -2.37 16.11 -12.63
C ALA A 480 -1.21 16.98 -13.15
N GLY A 481 -1.49 18.21 -13.59
CA GLY A 481 -0.47 19.17 -14.03
C GLY A 481 0.53 19.50 -12.91
N PHE A 482 0.08 19.73 -11.69
CA PHE A 482 0.96 19.98 -10.54
C PHE A 482 1.84 18.75 -10.23
N TYR A 483 1.29 17.55 -10.29
CA TYR A 483 2.08 16.33 -10.07
C TYR A 483 3.05 16.04 -11.22
N LYS A 484 2.70 16.40 -12.47
CA LYS A 484 3.65 16.29 -13.59
C LYS A 484 4.90 17.16 -13.33
N GLU A 485 4.68 18.43 -13.03
CA GLU A 485 5.78 19.37 -12.74
C GLU A 485 6.58 18.93 -11.50
N LEU A 486 5.91 18.53 -10.43
CA LEU A 486 6.54 18.04 -9.21
C LEU A 486 7.48 16.86 -9.49
N GLN A 487 7.04 15.88 -10.29
CA GLN A 487 7.85 14.72 -10.66
C GLN A 487 9.08 15.14 -11.47
N GLN A 488 8.91 16.05 -12.44
CA GLN A 488 10.02 16.55 -13.26
C GLN A 488 11.09 17.25 -12.41
N LEU A 489 10.67 18.13 -11.50
CA LEU A 489 11.58 18.85 -10.60
C LEU A 489 12.30 17.91 -9.63
N LEU A 490 11.59 16.99 -9.00
CA LEU A 490 12.18 16.03 -8.05
C LEU A 490 13.17 15.10 -8.77
N VAL A 491 12.81 14.59 -9.94
CA VAL A 491 13.69 13.70 -10.70
C VAL A 491 14.95 14.45 -11.13
N GLN A 492 14.83 15.70 -11.59
CA GLN A 492 15.98 16.53 -11.94
C GLN A 492 16.87 16.82 -10.72
N ALA A 493 16.29 17.12 -9.57
CA ALA A 493 17.03 17.43 -8.34
C ALA A 493 17.69 16.20 -7.69
N ALA A 494 17.13 15.00 -7.96
CA ALA A 494 17.58 13.71 -7.45
C ALA A 494 17.82 13.70 -5.93
N PRO A 495 16.85 14.08 -5.07
CA PRO A 495 17.04 13.97 -3.62
C PRO A 495 17.17 12.52 -3.16
N LEU A 496 16.68 11.59 -3.95
CA LEU A 496 16.73 10.14 -3.76
C LEU A 496 17.06 9.46 -5.10
N VAL A 497 17.49 8.20 -5.07
CA VAL A 497 17.52 7.34 -6.26
C VAL A 497 16.28 6.44 -6.20
N TRP A 498 15.33 6.62 -7.10
CA TRP A 498 14.22 5.68 -7.28
C TRP A 498 14.70 4.50 -8.13
N VAL A 499 14.64 3.31 -7.55
CA VAL A 499 15.25 2.14 -8.17
C VAL A 499 14.20 1.30 -8.89
N HIS A 500 13.23 0.78 -8.14
CA HIS A 500 12.15 0.03 -8.76
C HIS A 500 10.85 0.11 -7.96
N GLU A 501 9.74 -0.03 -8.66
CA GLU A 501 8.45 -0.30 -8.06
C GLU A 501 8.45 -1.78 -7.66
N LEU A 502 8.41 -2.04 -6.36
CA LEU A 502 8.46 -3.39 -5.82
C LEU A 502 7.11 -4.09 -6.01
N HIS A 503 7.13 -5.26 -6.61
CA HIS A 503 5.95 -6.11 -6.68
C HIS A 503 5.96 -7.10 -5.52
N PHE A 504 5.18 -6.83 -4.49
CA PHE A 504 4.87 -7.88 -3.53
C PHE A 504 4.14 -9.02 -4.21
N VAL A 505 4.38 -10.23 -3.74
CA VAL A 505 3.76 -11.43 -4.30
C VAL A 505 2.88 -12.08 -3.23
N THR A 506 1.65 -12.38 -3.61
CA THR A 506 0.79 -13.29 -2.86
C THR A 506 0.92 -14.67 -3.48
N VAL A 507 1.34 -15.63 -2.67
CA VAL A 507 1.35 -17.07 -3.00
C VAL A 507 0.16 -17.69 -2.30
N HIS A 508 -0.73 -18.38 -3.02
CA HIS A 508 -1.93 -18.95 -2.41
C HIS A 508 -2.39 -20.26 -3.05
N ASN A 509 -3.13 -21.06 -2.29
CA ASN A 509 -3.77 -22.26 -2.77
C ASN A 509 -4.97 -21.90 -3.66
N LYS A 510 -5.01 -22.44 -4.89
CA LYS A 510 -6.05 -22.21 -5.91
C LYS A 510 -7.47 -22.56 -5.49
N GLN A 511 -7.64 -23.40 -4.47
CA GLN A 511 -8.96 -23.74 -3.92
C GLN A 511 -9.63 -22.55 -3.22
N PHE A 512 -8.86 -21.56 -2.76
CA PHE A 512 -9.41 -20.33 -2.19
C PHE A 512 -9.61 -19.31 -3.30
N LYS A 513 -10.87 -19.14 -3.69
CA LYS A 513 -11.30 -18.20 -4.74
C LYS A 513 -11.58 -16.82 -4.16
N ASP A 514 -11.57 -15.82 -5.01
CA ASP A 514 -11.86 -14.40 -4.68
C ASP A 514 -10.98 -13.85 -3.55
N LEU A 515 -9.73 -14.34 -3.44
CA LEU A 515 -8.79 -13.89 -2.42
C LEU A 515 -8.30 -12.46 -2.69
N ILE A 516 -8.05 -12.13 -3.96
CA ILE A 516 -7.53 -10.82 -4.40
C ILE A 516 -8.56 -10.17 -5.33
N VAL A 517 -9.51 -9.45 -4.74
CA VAL A 517 -10.64 -8.81 -5.46
C VAL A 517 -10.59 -7.29 -5.44
N SER A 518 -9.58 -6.70 -4.80
CA SER A 518 -9.40 -5.26 -4.72
C SER A 518 -7.91 -4.87 -4.65
N PRO A 519 -7.56 -3.60 -4.88
CA PRO A 519 -6.19 -3.10 -4.78
C PRO A 519 -5.62 -3.12 -3.35
N LEU A 520 -6.44 -3.47 -2.36
CA LEU A 520 -6.02 -3.68 -0.96
C LEU A 520 -5.45 -5.09 -0.73
N GLY A 521 -5.74 -6.07 -1.61
CA GLY A 521 -5.20 -7.43 -1.52
C GLY A 521 -5.43 -8.08 -0.17
N LEU A 522 -4.34 -8.43 0.53
CA LEU A 522 -4.43 -9.04 1.86
C LEU A 522 -4.91 -8.07 2.96
N TYR A 523 -5.03 -6.79 2.68
CA TYR A 523 -5.71 -5.81 3.55
C TYR A 523 -7.21 -5.70 3.28
N ALA A 524 -7.76 -6.50 2.35
CA ALA A 524 -9.20 -6.60 2.15
C ALA A 524 -9.85 -7.41 3.28
N PRO A 525 -11.15 -7.23 3.54
CA PRO A 525 -11.84 -7.91 4.65
C PRO A 525 -12.05 -9.42 4.46
N PHE A 526 -11.86 -9.96 3.25
CA PHE A 526 -12.05 -11.38 2.89
C PHE A 526 -13.51 -11.88 2.99
N ASP A 527 -14.47 -10.99 2.94
CA ASP A 527 -15.89 -11.34 2.95
C ASP A 527 -16.35 -12.15 1.73
N ARG A 528 -15.59 -12.06 0.60
CA ARG A 528 -15.87 -12.77 -0.66
C ARG A 528 -15.11 -14.07 -0.81
N VAL A 529 -14.07 -14.31 -0.01
CA VAL A 529 -13.24 -15.50 -0.13
C VAL A 529 -14.05 -16.76 0.18
N TYR A 530 -13.98 -17.77 -0.70
CA TYR A 530 -14.62 -19.05 -0.51
C TYR A 530 -13.70 -20.21 -0.88
N LEU A 531 -13.97 -21.38 -0.30
CA LEU A 531 -13.28 -22.64 -0.60
C LEU A 531 -14.06 -23.38 -1.69
N ASP A 532 -13.43 -23.54 -2.85
CA ASP A 532 -13.94 -24.35 -3.95
C ASP A 532 -13.46 -25.80 -3.75
N LYS A 533 -14.41 -26.69 -3.35
CA LYS A 533 -14.15 -28.11 -3.05
C LYS A 533 -14.53 -28.99 -4.22
#